data_2cc29016851e8d50e49552fa8b4983d7
#
_entry.id   2cc29016851e8d50e49552fa8b4983d7
#
_cell.length_a   1.000
_cell.length_b   1.000
_cell.length_c   1.000
_cell.angle_alpha   90.00
_cell.angle_beta   90.00
_cell.angle_gamma   90.00
#
_symmetry.space_group_name_H-M   'P 1'
#
loop_
_entity.id
_entity.type
_entity.pdbx_description
1 polymer ?
#
loop_
_entity_poly.entity_id
_entity_poly.type
_entity_poly.pdbx_seq_one_letter_code
_entity_poly.pdbx_strand_id
1 'polypeptide(L)' 'MITEIGIAAGDIWHYLDEHQRSTLASIVRGIGCPKEVALMSIGWLAREGHVIVEQAGADYEVWLRK' A
#
# COMPACT_ATOMS: atom_id res chain seq x y z
N MET A 1 -7.62 15.09 -3.40
CA MET A 1 -7.38 13.64 -3.50
C MET A 1 -5.94 13.27 -3.91
N ILE A 2 -5.35 14.01 -4.84
CA ILE A 2 -3.95 13.73 -5.24
C ILE A 2 -3.00 13.87 -4.06
N THR A 3 -3.19 14.88 -3.22
CA THR A 3 -2.36 15.11 -2.04
C THR A 3 -2.48 13.94 -1.06
N GLU A 4 -3.70 13.47 -0.82
CA GLU A 4 -3.93 12.33 0.09
C GLU A 4 -3.27 11.06 -0.44
N ILE A 5 -3.36 10.82 -1.76
CA ILE A 5 -2.70 9.67 -2.37
C ILE A 5 -1.19 9.75 -2.18
N GLY A 6 -0.61 10.93 -2.40
CA GLY A 6 0.83 11.12 -2.23
C GLY A 6 1.30 10.88 -0.80
N ILE A 7 0.56 11.41 0.19
CA ILE A 7 0.89 11.22 1.60
C ILE A 7 0.73 9.74 1.97
N ALA A 8 -0.38 9.14 1.59
CA ALA A 8 -0.64 7.73 1.89
C ALA A 8 0.40 6.82 1.22
N ALA A 9 0.80 7.13 -0.01
CA ALA A 9 1.83 6.36 -0.71
C ALA A 9 3.14 6.35 0.07
N GLY A 10 3.56 7.52 0.58
CA GLY A 10 4.75 7.61 1.41
C GLY A 10 4.62 6.79 2.69
N ASP A 11 3.48 6.89 3.37
CA ASP A 11 3.23 6.13 4.58
C ASP A 11 3.22 4.63 4.32
N ILE A 12 2.63 4.20 3.21
CA ILE A 12 2.59 2.80 2.82
C ILE A 12 4.00 2.30 2.54
N TRP A 13 4.81 3.07 1.81
CA TRP A 13 6.18 2.68 1.52
C TRP A 13 6.96 2.44 2.80
N HIS A 14 6.88 3.38 3.76
CA HIS A 14 7.57 3.24 5.04
C HIS A 14 7.05 2.05 5.84
N TYR A 15 5.73 1.82 5.84
CA TYR A 15 5.14 0.68 6.51
C TYR A 15 5.71 -0.63 5.95
N LEU A 16 5.77 -0.74 4.63
CA LEU A 16 6.29 -1.95 3.98
C LEU A 16 7.79 -2.12 4.21
N ASP A 17 8.52 -1.02 4.31
CA ASP A 17 9.94 -1.09 4.61
C ASP A 17 10.18 -1.67 6.00
N GLU A 18 9.31 -1.37 6.95
CA GLU A 18 9.40 -1.88 8.33
C GLU A 18 8.83 -3.29 8.48
N HIS A 19 7.69 -3.55 7.85
CA HIS A 19 6.91 -4.77 8.10
C HIS A 19 7.05 -5.82 7.02
N GLN A 20 7.70 -5.48 5.92
CA GLN A 20 7.90 -6.38 4.78
C GLN A 20 6.55 -6.70 4.12
N ARG A 21 6.38 -7.91 3.61
CA ARG A 21 5.17 -8.32 2.93
C ARG A 21 3.95 -8.21 3.85
N SER A 22 2.94 -7.48 3.43
CA SER A 22 1.78 -7.18 4.27
C SER A 22 0.50 -7.28 3.46
N THR A 23 -0.62 -7.53 4.15
CA THR A 23 -1.93 -7.51 3.49
C THR A 23 -2.46 -6.09 3.44
N LEU A 24 -3.40 -5.85 2.51
CA LEU A 24 -4.08 -4.55 2.45
C LEU A 24 -4.73 -4.22 3.79
N ALA A 25 -5.38 -5.21 4.41
CA ALA A 25 -6.04 -5.00 5.70
C ALA A 25 -5.05 -4.53 6.78
N SER A 26 -3.86 -5.14 6.81
CA SER A 26 -2.81 -4.75 7.76
C SER A 26 -2.31 -3.33 7.48
N ILE A 27 -2.11 -2.99 6.21
CA ILE A 27 -1.64 -1.66 5.83
C ILE A 27 -2.66 -0.60 6.24
N VAL A 28 -3.95 -0.82 5.94
CA VAL A 28 -5.02 0.13 6.29
C VAL A 28 -5.05 0.35 7.79
N ARG A 29 -4.94 -0.72 8.56
CA ARG A 29 -4.96 -0.66 10.02
C ARG A 29 -3.71 0.03 10.56
N GLY A 30 -2.57 -0.28 9.96
CA GLY A 30 -1.28 0.24 10.44
C GLY A 30 -1.08 1.72 10.18
N ILE A 31 -1.50 2.22 9.03
CA ILE A 31 -1.33 3.64 8.71
C ILE A 31 -2.58 4.47 8.98
N GLY A 32 -3.72 3.82 9.28
CA GLY A 32 -4.93 4.53 9.69
C GLY A 32 -5.57 5.37 8.61
N CYS A 33 -5.54 4.92 7.35
CA CYS A 33 -6.19 5.65 6.26
C CYS A 33 -7.42 4.88 5.75
N PRO A 34 -8.35 5.57 5.06
CA PRO A 34 -9.47 4.87 4.44
C PRO A 34 -8.99 3.85 3.41
N LYS A 35 -9.71 2.74 3.31
CA LYS A 35 -9.35 1.64 2.40
C LYS A 35 -9.23 2.13 0.96
N GLU A 36 -10.14 3.01 0.54
CA GLU A 36 -10.13 3.53 -0.83
C GLU A 36 -8.85 4.30 -1.13
N VAL A 37 -8.40 5.12 -0.18
CA VAL A 37 -7.17 5.88 -0.34
C VAL A 37 -5.96 4.93 -0.39
N ALA A 38 -5.97 3.91 0.46
CA ALA A 38 -4.90 2.90 0.46
C ALA A 38 -4.83 2.18 -0.88
N LEU A 39 -5.97 1.76 -1.43
CA LEU A 39 -6.01 1.06 -2.71
C LEU A 39 -5.49 1.94 -3.85
N MET A 40 -5.92 3.20 -3.90
CA MET A 40 -5.46 4.13 -4.92
C MET A 40 -3.95 4.37 -4.81
N SER A 41 -3.46 4.51 -3.60
CA SER A 41 -2.04 4.77 -3.34
C SER A 41 -1.18 3.55 -3.69
N ILE A 42 -1.64 2.35 -3.34
CA ILE A 42 -0.95 1.10 -3.69
C ILE A 42 -0.93 0.94 -5.21
N GLY A 43 -2.06 1.23 -5.87
CA GLY A 43 -2.13 1.17 -7.33
C GLY A 43 -1.12 2.11 -7.98
N TRP A 44 -1.01 3.33 -7.46
CA TRP A 44 -0.03 4.29 -7.96
C TRP A 44 1.39 3.79 -7.74
N LEU A 45 1.69 3.29 -6.54
CA LEU A 45 3.02 2.75 -6.22
C LEU A 45 3.37 1.57 -7.12
N ALA A 46 2.41 0.71 -7.41
CA ALA A 46 2.62 -0.44 -8.29
C ALA A 46 2.89 0.01 -9.72
N ARG A 47 2.15 1.00 -10.20
CA ARG A 47 2.34 1.54 -11.54
C ARG A 47 3.72 2.18 -11.69
N GLU A 48 4.21 2.83 -10.63
CA GLU A 48 5.53 3.46 -10.62
C GLU A 48 6.66 2.45 -10.35
N GLY A 49 6.32 1.19 -10.11
CA GLY A 49 7.32 0.15 -9.93
C GLY A 49 7.93 0.07 -8.54
N HIS A 50 7.31 0.70 -7.54
CA HIS A 50 7.84 0.70 -6.18
C HIS A 50 7.39 -0.52 -5.37
N VAL A 51 6.21 -1.06 -5.68
CA VAL A 51 5.67 -2.21 -4.95
C VAL A 51 5.15 -3.26 -5.93
N ILE A 52 5.00 -4.48 -5.42
CA ILE A 52 4.36 -5.58 -6.12
C ILE A 52 3.10 -5.92 -5.34
N VAL A 53 2.00 -6.16 -6.06
CA VAL A 53 0.70 -6.47 -5.47
C VAL A 53 0.21 -7.79 -6.06
N GLU A 54 -0.24 -8.69 -5.19
CA GLU A 54 -0.86 -9.95 -5.62
C GLU A 54 -2.18 -10.13 -4.87
N GLN A 55 -3.18 -10.62 -5.58
CA GLN A 55 -4.44 -10.97 -4.93
C GLN A 55 -4.25 -12.26 -4.13
N ALA A 56 -4.76 -12.25 -2.90
CA ALA A 56 -4.66 -13.38 -1.99
C ALA A 56 -6.02 -13.60 -1.36
N GLY A 57 -6.84 -14.45 -1.98
CA GLY A 57 -8.22 -14.67 -1.54
C GLY A 57 -9.04 -13.39 -1.69
N ALA A 58 -9.64 -12.94 -0.60
CA ALA A 58 -10.44 -11.72 -0.58
C ALA A 58 -9.61 -10.47 -0.23
N ASP A 59 -8.30 -10.61 -0.11
CA ASP A 59 -7.40 -9.53 0.24
C ASP A 59 -6.31 -9.43 -0.82
N TYR A 60 -5.33 -8.57 -0.57
CA TYR A 60 -4.17 -8.38 -1.43
C TYR A 60 -2.93 -8.43 -0.57
N GLU A 61 -1.86 -8.98 -1.11
CA GLU A 61 -0.54 -8.92 -0.48
C GLU A 61 0.31 -7.93 -1.23
N VAL A 62 1.05 -7.12 -0.48
CA VAL A 62 1.84 -6.02 -1.04
C VAL A 62 3.23 -6.06 -0.43
N TRP A 63 4.25 -5.87 -1.26
CA TRP A 63 5.62 -5.78 -0.77
C TRP A 63 6.43 -4.86 -1.67
N LEU A 64 7.55 -4.36 -1.13
CA LEU A 64 8.42 -3.49 -1.89
C LEU A 64 9.15 -4.28 -2.96
N ARG A 65 9.26 -3.67 -4.13
CA ARG A 65 10.07 -4.21 -5.21
C ARG A 65 11.54 -3.88 -4.94
N LYS A 66 12.37 -4.91 -4.87
CA LYS A 66 13.79 -4.73 -4.60
C LYS A 66 14.67 -5.39 -5.63
#